data_9082e7054f3d580f7b55068d4bcfe8ba
#
_entry.id   9082e7054f3d580f7b55068d4bcfe8ba
#
_cell.length_a   1.000
_cell.length_b   1.000
_cell.length_c   1.000
_cell.angle_alpha   90.00
_cell.angle_beta   90.00
_cell.angle_gamma   90.00
#
_symmetry.space_group_name_H-M   'P 1'
#
loop_
_entity.id
_entity.type
_entity.pdbx_description
1 polymer ?
#
loop_
_entity_poly.entity_id
_entity_poly.type
_entity_poly.pdbx_seq_one_letter_code
_entity_poly.pdbx_strand_id
1 'polypeptide(L)'
;MQAEGAGTMHELSITQSILEISLKAAAEQHATRIRAIRLKLGAFSGVVPECVQMYLDVLAKGTIAEGAKIEAVTVPLRVECRACGTVSEIDRRHIACPACGSVDLHRLSGREFLVDSLEVDV
;
A
#
# COMPACT_ATOMS: atom_id res chain seq x y z
N MET A 1 -11.65 -10.25 17.29
CA MET A 1 -11.20 -9.69 17.40
C MET A 1 -10.36 -9.43 16.68
N GLN A 2 -10.09 -9.07 16.30
CA GLN A 2 -9.26 -8.91 15.69
C GLN A 2 -8.18 -8.69 16.03
N ALA A 3 -7.55 -9.16 15.63
CA ALA A 3 -6.45 -9.11 16.18
C ALA A 3 -5.85 -7.98 15.90
N GLU A 4 -5.44 -7.52 16.69
CA GLU A 4 -4.95 -6.39 16.54
C GLU A 4 -3.58 -6.44 16.79
N GLY A 5 -2.86 -5.75 17.06
CA GLY A 5 -1.50 -5.78 17.24
C GLY A 5 -0.81 -5.60 15.96
N ALA A 6 0.39 -6.07 15.85
CA ALA A 6 1.23 -5.89 14.70
C ALA A 6 0.77 -6.81 13.60
N GLY A 7 -0.07 -6.35 12.76
CA GLY A 7 -0.51 -7.10 11.61
C GLY A 7 -1.76 -7.90 11.86
N THR A 8 -2.44 -8.24 10.83
CA THR A 8 -3.68 -8.96 10.83
C THR A 8 -3.63 -10.01 9.74
N MET A 9 -4.61 -10.90 9.71
CA MET A 9 -4.73 -11.85 8.62
C MET A 9 -4.90 -11.13 7.28
N HIS A 10 -5.53 -9.95 7.31
CA HIS A 10 -5.67 -9.15 6.11
C HIS A 10 -4.28 -8.75 5.57
N GLU A 11 -3.39 -8.29 6.43
CA GLU A 11 -2.06 -7.89 5.99
C GLU A 11 -1.20 -9.08 5.59
N LEU A 12 -1.41 -10.24 6.20
CA LEU A 12 -0.72 -11.44 5.78
C LEU A 12 -1.11 -11.83 4.35
N SER A 13 -2.41 -11.85 4.06
CA SER A 13 -2.90 -12.16 2.72
C SER A 13 -2.38 -11.18 1.68
N ILE A 14 -2.37 -9.90 2.04
CA ILE A 14 -1.84 -8.85 1.18
C ILE A 14 -0.37 -9.09 0.90
N THR A 15 0.40 -9.44 1.93
CA THR A 15 1.85 -9.68 1.78
C THR A 15 2.10 -10.89 0.88
N GLN A 16 1.29 -11.93 1.01
CA GLN A 16 1.41 -13.09 0.12
C GLN A 16 1.18 -12.70 -1.33
N SER A 17 0.19 -11.84 -1.59
CA SER A 17 -0.07 -11.35 -2.94
C SER A 17 1.08 -10.49 -3.45
N ILE A 18 1.62 -9.62 -2.62
CA ILE A 18 2.78 -8.79 -2.98
C ILE A 18 3.94 -9.68 -3.42
N LEU A 19 4.22 -10.72 -2.63
CA LEU A 19 5.32 -11.62 -2.91
C LEU A 19 5.10 -12.35 -4.23
N GLU A 20 3.91 -12.87 -4.45
CA GLU A 20 3.60 -13.59 -5.69
C GLU A 20 3.75 -12.70 -6.91
N ILE A 21 3.19 -11.48 -6.85
CA ILE A 21 3.29 -10.52 -7.95
C ILE A 21 4.74 -10.18 -8.22
N SER A 22 5.51 -9.95 -7.14
CA SER A 22 6.90 -9.55 -7.25
C SER A 22 7.78 -10.66 -7.84
N LEU A 23 7.57 -11.90 -7.37
CA LEU A 23 8.34 -13.03 -7.89
C LEU A 23 8.03 -13.27 -9.37
N LYS A 24 6.77 -13.13 -9.76
CA LYS A 24 6.39 -13.32 -11.15
C LYS A 24 7.01 -12.23 -12.04
N ALA A 25 6.91 -10.99 -11.62
CA ALA A 25 7.47 -9.88 -12.39
C ALA A 25 8.99 -9.99 -12.51
N ALA A 26 9.65 -10.38 -11.43
CA ALA A 26 11.10 -10.56 -11.43
C ALA A 26 11.53 -11.69 -12.36
N ALA A 27 10.76 -12.79 -12.36
CA ALA A 27 11.06 -13.92 -13.23
C ALA A 27 10.94 -13.53 -14.70
N GLU A 28 9.99 -12.68 -15.05
CA GLU A 28 9.83 -12.20 -16.42
C GLU A 28 11.02 -11.36 -16.88
N GLN A 29 11.74 -10.77 -15.94
CA GLN A 29 12.94 -9.98 -16.22
C GLN A 29 14.21 -10.79 -16.02
N HIS A 30 14.10 -12.07 -15.74
CA HIS A 30 15.24 -12.96 -15.47
C HIS A 30 16.10 -12.45 -14.29
N ALA A 31 15.45 -11.84 -13.32
CA ALA A 31 16.15 -11.30 -12.16
C ALA A 31 16.67 -12.43 -11.27
N THR A 32 17.83 -12.19 -10.65
CA THR A 32 18.41 -13.15 -9.72
C THR A 32 18.12 -12.79 -8.28
N ARG A 33 17.74 -11.53 -8.02
CA ARG A 33 17.47 -11.08 -6.66
C ARG A 33 16.52 -9.88 -6.71
N ILE A 34 15.60 -9.81 -5.75
CA ILE A 34 14.77 -8.63 -5.51
C ILE A 34 15.34 -7.92 -4.28
N ARG A 35 15.75 -6.67 -4.46
CA ARG A 35 16.31 -5.88 -3.36
C ARG A 35 15.27 -5.04 -2.67
N ALA A 36 14.31 -4.50 -3.41
CA ALA A 36 13.26 -3.67 -2.83
C ALA A 36 11.98 -3.84 -3.62
N ILE A 37 10.87 -3.71 -2.90
CA ILE A 37 9.53 -3.73 -3.47
C ILE A 37 8.89 -2.40 -3.11
N ARG A 38 8.59 -1.60 -4.11
CA ARG A 38 7.97 -0.29 -3.90
C ARG A 38 6.47 -0.39 -4.03
N LEU A 39 5.78 0.08 -3.01
CA LEU A 39 4.33 0.02 -2.94
C LEU A 39 3.75 1.43 -2.96
N LYS A 40 2.58 1.58 -3.58
CA LYS A 40 1.74 2.75 -3.37
C LYS A 40 0.60 2.34 -2.47
N LEU A 41 0.49 3.01 -1.33
CA LEU A 41 -0.53 2.72 -0.33
C LEU A 41 -1.33 3.99 -0.08
N GLY A 42 -2.65 3.90 -0.23
CA GLY A 42 -3.51 5.01 0.09
C GLY A 42 -3.47 5.31 1.59
N ALA A 43 -3.61 6.58 1.94
CA ALA A 43 -3.61 7.00 3.35
C ALA A 43 -4.70 6.31 4.15
N PHE A 44 -5.78 5.89 3.48
CA PHE A 44 -6.91 5.22 4.12
C PHE A 44 -7.01 3.76 3.72
N SER A 45 -5.92 3.16 3.25
CA SER A 45 -5.92 1.74 2.85
C SER A 45 -6.02 0.81 4.04
N GLY A 46 -5.60 1.27 5.21
CA GLY A 46 -5.54 0.42 6.39
C GLY A 46 -4.33 -0.51 6.43
N VAL A 47 -3.45 -0.44 5.44
CA VAL A 47 -2.27 -1.30 5.39
C VAL A 47 -1.11 -0.61 6.09
N VAL A 48 -0.47 -1.33 7.01
CA VAL A 48 0.68 -0.82 7.77
C VAL A 48 1.95 -1.40 7.16
N PRO A 49 2.80 -0.55 6.55
CA PRO A 49 4.00 -1.05 5.85
C PRO A 49 4.94 -1.88 6.73
N GLU A 50 5.07 -1.52 8.00
CA GLU A 50 5.93 -2.25 8.93
C GLU A 50 5.44 -3.67 9.14
N CYS A 51 4.12 -3.88 9.14
CA CYS A 51 3.56 -5.21 9.26
C CYS A 51 3.78 -6.02 7.99
N VAL A 52 3.68 -5.38 6.84
CA VAL A 52 3.96 -6.02 5.56
C VAL A 52 5.42 -6.47 5.53
N GLN A 53 6.35 -5.61 5.98
CA GLN A 53 7.77 -5.97 6.02
C GLN A 53 8.01 -7.17 6.93
N MET A 54 7.38 -7.19 8.09
CA MET A 54 7.53 -8.28 9.04
C MET A 54 7.09 -9.62 8.45
N TYR A 55 5.93 -9.63 7.80
CA TYR A 55 5.45 -10.85 7.15
C TYR A 55 6.34 -11.24 5.97
N LEU A 56 6.79 -10.25 5.20
CA LEU A 56 7.64 -10.52 4.04
C LEU A 56 8.95 -11.17 4.48
N ASP A 57 9.53 -10.70 5.59
CA ASP A 57 10.79 -11.24 6.09
C ASP A 57 10.68 -12.75 6.34
N VAL A 58 9.50 -13.24 6.70
CA VAL A 58 9.29 -14.66 6.92
C VAL A 58 8.92 -15.37 5.63
N LEU A 59 7.97 -14.82 4.88
CA LEU A 59 7.42 -15.48 3.70
C LEU A 59 8.43 -15.59 2.55
N ALA A 60 9.35 -14.64 2.46
CA ALA A 60 10.29 -14.58 1.35
C ALA A 60 11.51 -15.49 1.54
N LYS A 61 11.66 -16.13 2.69
CA LYS A 61 12.82 -17.00 2.93
C LYS A 61 12.88 -18.10 1.88
N GLY A 62 14.07 -18.28 1.33
CA GLY A 62 14.29 -19.28 0.30
C GLY A 62 13.91 -18.84 -1.11
N THR A 63 13.48 -17.60 -1.26
CA THR A 63 13.17 -17.04 -2.58
C THR A 63 14.18 -15.95 -2.93
N ILE A 64 14.12 -15.47 -4.18
CA ILE A 64 14.99 -14.36 -4.58
C ILE A 64 14.58 -13.04 -3.92
N ALA A 65 13.43 -13.01 -3.24
CA ALA A 65 12.97 -11.84 -2.50
C ALA A 65 13.45 -11.83 -1.05
N GLU A 66 14.22 -12.84 -0.63
CA GLU A 66 14.69 -12.89 0.75
C GLU A 66 15.54 -11.66 1.04
N GLY A 67 15.22 -10.95 2.12
CA GLY A 67 15.91 -9.72 2.49
C GLY A 67 15.43 -8.48 1.78
N ALA A 68 14.46 -8.60 0.88
CA ALA A 68 13.94 -7.44 0.16
C ALA A 68 13.29 -6.44 1.13
N LYS A 69 13.42 -5.15 0.81
CA LYS A 69 12.87 -4.08 1.63
C LYS A 69 11.61 -3.54 1.01
N ILE A 70 10.60 -3.35 1.85
CA ILE A 70 9.36 -2.69 1.45
C ILE A 70 9.59 -1.19 1.55
N GLU A 71 9.34 -0.48 0.44
CA GLU A 71 9.40 0.97 0.39
C GLU A 71 8.01 1.44 0.00
N ALA A 72 7.33 2.09 0.91
CA ALA A 72 5.95 2.50 0.69
C ALA A 72 5.86 4.00 0.46
N VAL A 73 5.11 4.38 -0.56
CA VAL A 73 4.76 5.77 -0.82
C VAL A 73 3.28 5.91 -0.48
N THR A 74 2.96 6.86 0.38
CA THR A 74 1.58 7.10 0.78
C THR A 74 0.89 7.99 -0.23
N VAL A 75 -0.28 7.56 -0.69
CA VAL A 75 -1.12 8.35 -1.60
C VAL A 75 -2.17 9.04 -0.73
N PRO A 76 -2.25 10.37 -0.75
CA PRO A 76 -3.20 11.08 0.11
C PRO A 76 -4.64 10.84 -0.29
N LEU A 77 -5.54 11.05 0.65
CA LEU A 77 -6.96 10.98 0.37
C LEU A 77 -7.40 12.28 -0.31
N ARG A 78 -7.78 12.17 -1.57
CA ARG A 78 -8.32 13.29 -2.33
C ARG A 78 -9.80 13.04 -2.59
N VAL A 79 -10.56 14.09 -2.45
CA VAL A 79 -12.01 14.03 -2.58
C VAL A 79 -12.50 15.18 -3.43
N GLU A 80 -13.66 14.97 -4.05
CA GLU A 80 -14.41 16.02 -4.71
C GLU A 80 -15.70 16.23 -3.95
N CYS A 81 -15.96 17.46 -3.54
CA CYS A 81 -17.18 17.78 -2.82
C CYS A 81 -18.37 17.76 -3.77
N ARG A 82 -19.38 16.98 -3.46
CA ARG A 82 -20.58 16.90 -4.29
C ARG A 82 -21.45 18.13 -4.16
N ALA A 83 -21.27 18.90 -3.07
CA ALA A 83 -22.06 20.09 -2.84
C ALA A 83 -21.51 21.30 -3.57
N CYS A 84 -20.19 21.49 -3.59
CA CYS A 84 -19.59 22.68 -4.18
C CYS A 84 -18.58 22.39 -5.30
N GLY A 85 -18.22 21.14 -5.54
CA GLY A 85 -17.31 20.75 -6.60
C GLY A 85 -15.83 20.93 -6.32
N THR A 86 -15.47 21.41 -5.13
CA THR A 86 -14.06 21.62 -4.79
C THR A 86 -13.33 20.28 -4.64
N VAL A 87 -12.15 20.18 -5.26
CA VAL A 87 -11.27 19.02 -5.09
C VAL A 87 -10.24 19.40 -4.05
N SER A 88 -10.04 18.53 -3.05
CA SER A 88 -9.14 18.82 -1.96
C SER A 88 -8.55 17.53 -1.40
N GLU A 89 -7.42 17.67 -0.67
CA GLU A 89 -6.88 16.59 0.14
C GLU A 89 -7.41 16.75 1.54
N ILE A 90 -7.84 15.65 2.14
CA ILE A 90 -8.33 15.65 3.51
C ILE A 90 -7.62 14.57 4.31
N ASP A 91 -7.69 14.66 5.62
CA ASP A 91 -7.10 13.66 6.51
C ASP A 91 -8.14 13.13 7.47
N ARG A 92 -7.71 12.22 8.35
CA ARG A 92 -8.64 11.55 9.27
C ARG A 92 -9.25 12.50 10.30
N ARG A 93 -8.63 13.65 10.53
CA ARG A 93 -9.11 14.62 11.52
C ARG A 93 -10.15 15.56 10.93
N HIS A 94 -10.14 15.74 9.61
CA HIS A 94 -10.96 16.77 8.96
C HIS A 94 -11.63 16.14 7.74
N ILE A 95 -12.65 15.33 7.99
CA ILE A 95 -13.35 14.64 6.90
C ILE A 95 -14.54 15.49 6.51
N ALA A 96 -14.24 16.65 5.91
CA ALA A 96 -15.25 17.57 5.42
C ALA A 96 -14.60 18.44 4.36
N CYS A 97 -15.44 19.00 3.47
CA CYS A 97 -14.93 19.92 2.47
C CYS A 97 -14.36 21.17 3.14
N PRO A 98 -13.10 21.52 2.88
CA PRO A 98 -12.52 22.70 3.50
C PRO A 98 -13.13 24.01 2.99
N ALA A 99 -13.83 23.98 1.84
CA ALA A 99 -14.45 25.16 1.28
C ALA A 99 -15.85 25.41 1.81
N CYS A 100 -16.68 24.35 1.96
CA CYS A 100 -18.07 24.55 2.33
C CYS A 100 -18.51 23.72 3.55
N GLY A 101 -17.66 22.86 4.07
CA GLY A 101 -17.99 22.07 5.26
C GLY A 101 -18.84 20.85 5.02
N SER A 102 -19.25 20.59 3.79
CA SER A 102 -20.07 19.42 3.50
C SER A 102 -19.31 18.13 3.74
N VAL A 103 -19.99 17.09 4.17
CA VAL A 103 -19.40 15.75 4.32
C VAL A 103 -19.80 14.84 3.15
N ASP A 104 -20.51 15.36 2.16
CA ASP A 104 -20.89 14.60 0.97
C ASP A 104 -19.75 14.65 -0.02
N LEU A 105 -18.81 13.72 0.14
CA LEU A 105 -17.54 13.74 -0.58
C LEU A 105 -17.43 12.49 -1.44
N HIS A 106 -16.93 12.69 -2.67
CA HIS A 106 -16.60 11.60 -3.57
C HIS A 106 -15.10 11.38 -3.55
N ARG A 107 -14.68 10.16 -3.19
CA ARG A 107 -13.26 9.84 -3.08
C ARG A 107 -12.64 9.67 -4.44
N LEU A 108 -11.54 10.38 -4.67
CA LEU A 108 -10.77 10.28 -5.90
C LEU A 108 -9.53 9.39 -5.72
N SER A 109 -8.91 9.40 -4.54
CA SER A 109 -7.74 8.61 -4.24
C SER A 109 -7.65 8.38 -2.73
N GLY A 110 -6.70 7.54 -2.29
CA GLY A 110 -6.43 7.35 -0.86
C GLY A 110 -6.65 5.93 -0.38
N ARG A 111 -7.11 5.03 -1.26
CA ARG A 111 -7.26 3.62 -0.91
C ARG A 111 -6.44 2.71 -1.80
N GLU A 112 -5.50 3.27 -2.52
CA GLU A 112 -4.65 2.49 -3.41
C GLU A 112 -3.87 1.45 -2.63
N PHE A 113 -3.65 0.33 -3.29
CA PHE A 113 -2.72 -0.67 -2.80
C PHE A 113 -2.20 -1.39 -4.03
N LEU A 114 -0.95 -1.10 -4.39
CA LEU A 114 -0.37 -1.74 -5.55
C LEU A 114 1.15 -1.81 -5.45
N VAL A 115 1.69 -2.80 -6.14
CA VAL A 115 3.14 -2.91 -6.33
C VAL A 115 3.50 -1.97 -7.47
N ASP A 116 4.22 -0.91 -7.16
CA ASP A 116 4.54 0.13 -8.13
C ASP A 116 5.77 -0.25 -8.96
N SER A 117 6.81 -0.74 -8.29
CA SER A 117 8.04 -1.10 -8.97
C SER A 117 8.88 -2.01 -8.08
N LEU A 118 9.88 -2.63 -8.71
CA LEU A 118 10.84 -3.47 -8.01
C LEU A 118 12.24 -2.99 -8.31
N GLU A 119 13.12 -3.14 -7.33
CA GLU A 119 14.54 -3.00 -7.56
C GLU A 119 15.13 -4.39 -7.57
N VAL A 120 15.74 -4.79 -8.67
CA VAL A 120 16.22 -6.16 -8.86
C VAL A 120 17.65 -6.17 -9.38
N ASP A 121 18.31 -7.32 -9.17
CA ASP A 121 19.57 -7.65 -9.83
C ASP A 121 19.25 -8.63 -10.94
N VAL A 122 19.91 -8.46 -12.06
CA VAL A 122 19.72 -9.33 -13.22
C VAL A 122 20.92 -10.23 -13.44
#